data_9fc7cc25ee697f23879a11690b86baba
#
_entry.id   9fc7cc25ee697f23879a11690b86baba
#
_cell.length_a   1.000
_cell.length_b   1.000
_cell.length_c   1.000
_cell.angle_alpha   90.00
_cell.angle_beta   90.00
_cell.angle_gamma   90.00
#
_symmetry.space_group_name_H-M   'P 1'
#
loop_
_entity.id
_entity.type
_entity.pdbx_description
1 polymer ?
#
loop_
_entity_poly.entity_id
_entity_poly.type
_entity_poly.pdbx_seq_one_letter_code
_entity_poly.pdbx_strand_id
1 'polypeptide(L)'
;FAAIRGTSIDGHRFIADALAAGARVILSETAPPLDLDPTVAWLHVPDSRVALSAMASHLAEHPWEDLAVAGVTGTNGKTTTSFLLHHIMKTSWHRAGLLGTILVDDGEVSEPAKHTTPGSIELSALLGRMRDNGCRGVAMEVSSHGIHQKRVAAIGFDACVFTNLTQDHLDYHGTIEDYYQAKADWFQSLATNPHGRQTVAV
;
A
#
# COMPACT_ATOMS: atom_id res chain seq x y z
N PHE A 1 -7.43 15.30 -7.15
CA PHE A 1 -8.09 14.10 -7.68
C PHE A 1 -7.07 13.21 -8.39
N ALA A 2 -7.08 11.90 -8.12
CA ALA A 2 -6.26 10.92 -8.83
C ALA A 2 -7.15 10.07 -9.75
N ALA A 3 -6.89 10.16 -11.04
CA ALA A 3 -7.57 9.36 -12.06
C ALA A 3 -6.90 7.98 -12.15
N ILE A 4 -7.50 6.98 -11.52
CA ILE A 4 -6.99 5.61 -11.48
C ILE A 4 -7.81 4.73 -12.43
N ARG A 5 -7.14 3.97 -13.29
CA ARG A 5 -7.80 2.91 -14.05
C ARG A 5 -8.18 1.76 -13.12
N GLY A 6 -9.45 1.68 -12.78
CA GLY A 6 -10.00 0.56 -12.01
C GLY A 6 -10.18 -0.69 -12.86
N THR A 7 -10.51 -1.82 -12.20
CA THR A 7 -10.80 -3.08 -12.89
C THR A 7 -12.13 -3.04 -13.63
N SER A 8 -13.10 -2.25 -13.16
CA SER A 8 -14.44 -2.15 -13.76
C SER A 8 -14.74 -0.78 -14.34
N ILE A 9 -14.12 0.28 -13.82
CA ILE A 9 -14.39 1.67 -14.21
C ILE A 9 -13.06 2.40 -14.34
N ASP A 10 -12.89 3.16 -15.44
CA ASP A 10 -11.76 4.05 -15.63
C ASP A 10 -12.05 5.39 -14.93
N GLY A 11 -11.21 5.72 -13.93
CA GLY A 11 -11.32 6.97 -13.16
C GLY A 11 -11.10 8.24 -13.97
N HIS A 12 -10.45 8.15 -15.15
CA HIS A 12 -10.24 9.32 -16.01
C HIS A 12 -11.56 9.95 -16.49
N ARG A 13 -12.63 9.19 -16.61
CA ARG A 13 -13.96 9.69 -16.97
C ARG A 13 -14.55 10.68 -15.96
N PHE A 14 -14.05 10.70 -14.72
CA PHE A 14 -14.54 11.58 -13.65
C PHE A 14 -13.70 12.84 -13.47
N ILE A 15 -12.72 13.08 -14.35
CA ILE A 15 -11.86 14.28 -14.23
C ILE A 15 -12.69 15.57 -14.35
N ALA A 16 -13.63 15.63 -15.30
CA ALA A 16 -14.49 16.79 -15.48
C ALA A 16 -15.35 17.07 -14.22
N ASP A 17 -15.92 16.02 -13.63
CA ASP A 17 -16.73 16.13 -12.41
C ASP A 17 -15.86 16.57 -11.22
N ALA A 18 -14.64 16.06 -11.10
CA ALA A 18 -13.71 16.44 -10.07
C ALA A 18 -13.29 17.93 -10.17
N LEU A 19 -13.04 18.41 -11.39
CA LEU A 19 -12.76 19.83 -11.65
C LEU A 19 -13.96 20.71 -11.29
N ALA A 20 -15.17 20.31 -11.70
CA ALA A 20 -16.41 21.00 -11.34
C ALA A 20 -16.65 21.03 -9.81
N ALA A 21 -16.24 19.97 -9.10
CA ALA A 21 -16.27 19.89 -7.64
C ALA A 21 -15.14 20.67 -6.95
N GLY A 22 -14.28 21.36 -7.71
CA GLY A 22 -13.24 22.24 -7.17
C GLY A 22 -11.85 21.61 -7.03
N ALA A 23 -11.59 20.45 -7.64
CA ALA A 23 -10.23 19.88 -7.67
C ALA A 23 -9.28 20.87 -8.38
N ARG A 24 -8.13 21.13 -7.77
CA ARG A 24 -7.08 22.01 -8.31
C ARG A 24 -5.80 21.25 -8.69
N VAL A 25 -5.74 19.98 -8.37
CA VAL A 25 -4.64 19.09 -8.74
C VAL A 25 -5.24 17.82 -9.33
N ILE A 26 -4.81 17.46 -10.52
CA ILE A 26 -5.20 16.23 -11.22
C ILE A 26 -3.94 15.38 -11.41
N LEU A 27 -4.00 14.13 -10.93
CA LEU A 27 -3.01 13.08 -11.23
C LEU A 27 -3.60 12.16 -12.30
N SER A 28 -2.91 11.99 -13.42
CA SER A 28 -3.43 11.28 -14.60
C SER A 28 -2.33 10.62 -15.42
N GLU A 29 -2.68 9.52 -16.09
CA GLU A 29 -1.85 8.85 -17.08
C GLU A 29 -2.05 9.42 -18.49
N THR A 30 -2.98 10.37 -18.65
CA THR A 30 -3.21 11.09 -19.91
C THR A 30 -2.66 12.51 -19.83
N ALA A 31 -2.25 13.05 -20.97
CA ALA A 31 -1.84 14.45 -21.06
C ALA A 31 -2.99 15.40 -20.72
N PRO A 32 -2.69 16.63 -20.23
CA PRO A 32 -3.71 17.62 -19.97
C PRO A 32 -4.45 18.03 -21.26
N PRO A 33 -5.74 18.37 -21.18
CA PRO A 33 -6.45 18.98 -22.30
C PRO A 33 -5.85 20.36 -22.67
N LEU A 34 -5.96 20.74 -23.94
CA LEU A 34 -5.38 21.99 -24.45
C LEU A 34 -5.98 23.24 -23.82
N ASP A 35 -7.22 23.15 -23.37
CA ASP A 35 -8.02 24.22 -22.76
C ASP A 35 -8.08 24.12 -21.23
N LEU A 36 -7.10 23.43 -20.60
CA LEU A 36 -7.04 23.31 -19.15
C LEU A 36 -6.95 24.69 -18.49
N ASP A 37 -7.79 24.92 -17.48
CA ASP A 37 -7.72 26.11 -16.62
C ASP A 37 -6.30 26.23 -16.04
N PRO A 38 -5.60 27.37 -16.25
CA PRO A 38 -4.22 27.58 -15.79
C PRO A 38 -4.07 27.55 -14.25
N THR A 39 -5.17 27.59 -13.50
CA THR A 39 -5.16 27.43 -12.03
C THR A 39 -5.16 25.97 -11.58
N VAL A 40 -5.30 25.01 -12.51
CA VAL A 40 -5.27 23.57 -12.24
C VAL A 40 -3.87 23.02 -12.52
N ALA A 41 -3.27 22.39 -11.51
CA ALA A 41 -2.03 21.64 -11.70
C ALA A 41 -2.36 20.26 -12.27
N TRP A 42 -1.66 19.88 -13.34
CA TRP A 42 -1.79 18.55 -13.96
C TRP A 42 -0.50 17.76 -13.82
N LEU A 43 -0.57 16.65 -13.11
CA LEU A 43 0.54 15.72 -12.91
C LEU A 43 0.36 14.55 -13.90
N HIS A 44 1.03 14.64 -15.05
CA HIS A 44 1.07 13.58 -16.03
C HIS A 44 2.14 12.56 -15.64
N VAL A 45 1.74 11.32 -15.39
CA VAL A 45 2.59 10.27 -14.85
C VAL A 45 2.41 8.97 -15.64
N PRO A 46 3.43 8.10 -15.70
CA PRO A 46 3.33 6.82 -16.41
C PRO A 46 2.45 5.79 -15.68
N ASP A 47 2.33 5.88 -14.35
CA ASP A 47 1.52 4.99 -13.50
C ASP A 47 0.92 5.80 -12.35
N SER A 48 -0.39 6.01 -12.42
CA SER A 48 -1.12 6.82 -11.44
C SER A 48 -1.20 6.15 -10.05
N ARG A 49 -1.13 4.82 -9.98
CA ARG A 49 -1.15 4.09 -8.69
C ARG A 49 0.17 4.22 -7.96
N VAL A 50 1.29 4.09 -8.68
CA VAL A 50 2.64 4.30 -8.12
C VAL A 50 2.79 5.74 -7.65
N ALA A 51 2.39 6.70 -8.50
CA ALA A 51 2.46 8.11 -8.15
C ALA A 51 1.57 8.46 -6.96
N LEU A 52 0.35 7.92 -6.89
CA LEU A 52 -0.53 8.13 -5.74
C LEU A 52 0.07 7.55 -4.45
N SER A 53 0.68 6.36 -4.51
CA SER A 53 1.36 5.76 -3.36
C SER A 53 2.53 6.63 -2.87
N ALA A 54 3.34 7.14 -3.79
CA ALA A 54 4.46 8.03 -3.47
C ALA A 54 3.97 9.37 -2.86
N MET A 55 2.94 9.99 -3.44
CA MET A 55 2.36 11.22 -2.92
C MET A 55 1.76 11.02 -1.53
N ALA A 56 1.04 9.93 -1.31
CA ALA A 56 0.44 9.62 -0.01
C ALA A 56 1.52 9.44 1.07
N SER A 57 2.59 8.71 0.75
CA SER A 57 3.73 8.52 1.65
C SER A 57 4.42 9.85 1.97
N HIS A 58 4.64 10.69 0.94
CA HIS A 58 5.26 12.00 1.12
C HIS A 58 4.42 12.94 1.99
N LEU A 59 3.11 12.99 1.76
CA LEU A 59 2.18 13.81 2.57
C LEU A 59 2.07 13.34 4.02
N ALA A 60 2.33 12.06 4.29
CA ALA A 60 2.42 11.50 5.64
C ALA A 60 3.86 11.55 6.21
N GLU A 61 4.78 12.27 5.54
CA GLU A 61 6.18 12.44 5.97
C GLU A 61 6.95 11.10 6.06
N HIS A 62 6.73 10.21 5.08
CA HIS A 62 7.43 8.91 4.97
C HIS A 62 7.44 8.09 6.27
N PRO A 63 6.29 7.80 6.90
CA PRO A 63 6.24 7.25 8.26
C PRO A 63 6.91 5.88 8.39
N TRP A 64 7.06 5.15 7.29
CA TRP A 64 7.78 3.88 7.25
C TRP A 64 9.29 4.04 7.53
N GLU A 65 9.87 5.25 7.41
CA GLU A 65 11.28 5.50 7.73
C GLU A 65 11.56 5.40 9.23
N ASP A 66 10.58 5.70 10.06
CA ASP A 66 10.67 5.66 11.53
C ASP A 66 10.18 4.34 12.12
N LEU A 67 9.62 3.44 11.31
CA LEU A 67 9.05 2.16 11.71
C LEU A 67 9.85 0.98 11.15
N ALA A 68 10.02 -0.09 11.93
CA ALA A 68 10.43 -1.38 11.39
C ALA A 68 9.22 -2.05 10.74
N VAL A 69 9.19 -2.12 9.40
CA VAL A 69 8.03 -2.62 8.65
C VAL A 69 8.25 -4.07 8.21
N ALA A 70 7.40 -4.97 8.70
CA ALA A 70 7.39 -6.38 8.30
C ALA A 70 6.12 -6.69 7.49
N GLY A 71 6.29 -7.08 6.22
CA GLY A 71 5.22 -7.47 5.32
C GLY A 71 5.08 -8.98 5.20
N VAL A 72 3.84 -9.49 5.21
CA VAL A 72 3.54 -10.91 5.08
C VAL A 72 2.63 -11.14 3.90
N THR A 73 3.07 -11.92 2.92
CA THR A 73 2.25 -12.35 1.79
C THR A 73 2.18 -13.87 1.68
N GLY A 74 1.30 -14.37 0.83
CA GLY A 74 1.04 -15.79 0.58
C GLY A 74 -0.45 -16.04 0.40
N THR A 75 -0.84 -17.26 0.10
CA THR A 75 -2.25 -17.63 0.02
C THR A 75 -2.83 -17.77 1.42
N ASN A 76 -2.24 -18.61 2.25
CA ASN A 76 -2.68 -18.89 3.61
C ASN A 76 -1.59 -18.49 4.63
N GLY A 77 -1.97 -18.28 5.88
CA GLY A 77 -1.05 -18.02 6.98
C GLY A 77 -0.64 -16.56 7.17
N LYS A 78 -1.04 -15.63 6.29
CA LYS A 78 -0.75 -14.19 6.45
C LYS A 78 -1.17 -13.66 7.81
N THR A 79 -2.42 -13.83 8.16
CA THR A 79 -3.00 -13.36 9.43
C THR A 79 -2.27 -13.96 10.64
N THR A 80 -2.08 -15.27 10.66
CA THR A 80 -1.38 -15.92 11.78
C THR A 80 0.04 -15.38 11.94
N THR A 81 0.78 -15.28 10.84
CA THR A 81 2.16 -14.79 10.86
C THR A 81 2.25 -13.32 11.26
N SER A 82 1.35 -12.46 10.75
CA SER A 82 1.34 -11.04 11.12
C SER A 82 0.99 -10.84 12.59
N PHE A 83 0.06 -11.62 13.15
CA PHE A 83 -0.23 -11.58 14.60
C PHE A 83 0.95 -12.04 15.46
N LEU A 84 1.67 -13.10 15.04
CA LEU A 84 2.87 -13.56 15.74
C LEU A 84 3.97 -12.51 15.71
N LEU A 85 4.24 -11.91 14.55
CA LEU A 85 5.21 -10.81 14.40
C LEU A 85 4.81 -9.60 15.26
N HIS A 86 3.55 -9.20 15.21
CA HIS A 86 3.03 -8.11 16.04
C HIS A 86 3.23 -8.38 17.54
N HIS A 87 2.93 -9.61 18.00
CA HIS A 87 3.11 -9.99 19.39
C HIS A 87 4.59 -9.93 19.79
N ILE A 88 5.51 -10.44 18.96
CA ILE A 88 6.96 -10.36 19.19
C ILE A 88 7.42 -8.90 19.27
N MET A 89 7.01 -8.07 18.31
CA MET A 89 7.35 -6.65 18.30
C MET A 89 6.81 -5.92 19.53
N LYS A 90 5.55 -6.17 19.89
CA LYS A 90 4.90 -5.56 21.07
C LYS A 90 5.58 -5.97 22.39
N THR A 91 6.01 -7.24 22.49
CA THR A 91 6.77 -7.74 23.65
C THR A 91 8.16 -7.09 23.75
N SER A 92 8.82 -6.89 22.59
CA SER A 92 10.17 -6.34 22.54
C SER A 92 10.22 -4.81 22.67
N TRP A 93 9.21 -4.11 22.15
CA TRP A 93 9.22 -2.65 22.01
C TRP A 93 8.07 -1.94 22.72
N HIS A 94 7.21 -2.67 23.43
CA HIS A 94 6.00 -2.23 24.14
C HIS A 94 4.87 -1.74 23.21
N ARG A 95 5.19 -1.06 22.09
CA ARG A 95 4.21 -0.60 21.10
C ARG A 95 4.59 -1.06 19.70
N ALA A 96 3.63 -1.65 19.01
CA ALA A 96 3.75 -2.07 17.63
C ALA A 96 2.38 -1.98 16.95
N GLY A 97 2.38 -1.68 15.65
CA GLY A 97 1.18 -1.66 14.83
C GLY A 97 0.88 -3.01 14.19
N LEU A 98 -0.38 -3.23 13.84
CA LEU A 98 -0.83 -4.36 13.03
C LEU A 98 -1.79 -3.88 11.95
N LEU A 99 -1.56 -4.31 10.73
CA LEU A 99 -2.47 -4.11 9.59
C LEU A 99 -2.82 -5.47 9.00
N GLY A 100 -4.05 -5.91 9.12
CA GLY A 100 -4.43 -7.25 8.66
C GLY A 100 -5.90 -7.38 8.30
N THR A 101 -6.30 -8.59 7.96
CA THR A 101 -7.65 -8.90 7.53
C THR A 101 -8.68 -8.74 8.66
N ILE A 102 -8.29 -9.01 9.91
CA ILE A 102 -9.20 -9.03 11.07
C ILE A 102 -9.29 -7.65 11.71
N LEU A 103 -8.15 -7.04 11.99
CA LEU A 103 -8.10 -5.76 12.70
C LEU A 103 -6.91 -4.91 12.25
N VAL A 104 -7.02 -3.63 12.57
CA VAL A 104 -5.96 -2.63 12.56
C VAL A 104 -5.69 -2.25 14.02
N ASP A 105 -4.42 -2.38 14.47
CA ASP A 105 -3.95 -1.87 15.77
C ASP A 105 -2.93 -0.76 15.50
N ASP A 106 -3.23 0.46 15.91
CA ASP A 106 -2.34 1.61 15.70
C ASP A 106 -1.39 1.89 16.87
N GLY A 107 -1.34 0.95 17.82
CA GLY A 107 -0.54 1.04 19.04
C GLY A 107 -1.29 1.62 20.24
N GLU A 108 -2.42 2.27 20.03
CA GLU A 108 -3.31 2.78 21.09
C GLU A 108 -4.71 2.19 20.97
N VAL A 109 -5.24 2.10 19.75
CA VAL A 109 -6.59 1.62 19.47
C VAL A 109 -6.54 0.46 18.49
N SER A 110 -7.35 -0.57 18.75
CA SER A 110 -7.59 -1.70 17.85
C SER A 110 -9.00 -1.62 17.30
N GLU A 111 -9.12 -1.59 15.97
CA GLU A 111 -10.40 -1.50 15.24
C GLU A 111 -10.55 -2.64 14.22
N PRO A 112 -11.77 -3.10 13.90
CA PRO A 112 -12.00 -4.04 12.82
C PRO A 112 -11.44 -3.52 11.49
N ALA A 113 -10.73 -4.35 10.76
CA ALA A 113 -10.18 -3.99 9.46
C ALA A 113 -11.26 -3.92 8.38
N LYS A 114 -11.16 -2.94 7.49
CA LYS A 114 -12.00 -2.84 6.29
C LYS A 114 -11.42 -3.64 5.11
N HIS A 115 -10.12 -3.74 5.06
CA HIS A 115 -9.36 -4.39 3.98
C HIS A 115 -8.13 -5.10 4.55
N THR A 116 -7.75 -6.23 3.98
CA THR A 116 -6.50 -6.93 4.32
C THR A 116 -5.28 -6.01 4.13
N THR A 117 -5.27 -5.25 3.04
CA THR A 117 -4.25 -4.25 2.74
C THR A 117 -4.97 -2.96 2.36
N PRO A 118 -4.89 -1.90 3.17
CA PRO A 118 -5.52 -0.62 2.89
C PRO A 118 -5.06 0.01 1.57
N GLY A 119 -5.83 0.93 1.01
CA GLY A 119 -5.41 1.76 -0.12
C GLY A 119 -4.24 2.67 0.27
N SER A 120 -3.46 3.13 -0.71
CA SER A 120 -2.20 3.88 -0.47
C SER A 120 -2.37 5.08 0.47
N ILE A 121 -3.44 5.84 0.34
CA ILE A 121 -3.72 7.02 1.19
C ILE A 121 -4.00 6.58 2.63
N GLU A 122 -4.90 5.61 2.81
CA GLU A 122 -5.24 5.08 4.13
C GLU A 122 -4.05 4.40 4.79
N LEU A 123 -3.26 3.64 4.02
CA LEU A 123 -2.05 2.97 4.49
C LEU A 123 -1.03 3.98 5.02
N SER A 124 -0.73 5.03 4.27
CA SER A 124 0.22 6.06 4.70
C SER A 124 -0.28 6.80 5.95
N ALA A 125 -1.57 7.12 6.02
CA ALA A 125 -2.17 7.74 7.20
C ALA A 125 -2.13 6.83 8.44
N LEU A 126 -2.37 5.52 8.27
CA LEU A 126 -2.29 4.54 9.35
C LEU A 126 -0.86 4.39 9.88
N LEU A 127 0.13 4.30 8.99
CA LEU A 127 1.54 4.25 9.38
C LEU A 127 1.97 5.55 10.10
N GLY A 128 1.48 6.71 9.64
CA GLY A 128 1.68 7.99 10.33
C GLY A 128 1.14 7.97 11.75
N ARG A 129 -0.10 7.52 11.94
CA ARG A 129 -0.68 7.38 13.29
C ARG A 129 0.10 6.41 14.18
N MET A 130 0.55 5.28 13.62
CA MET A 130 1.37 4.32 14.36
C MET A 130 2.68 4.94 14.85
N ARG A 131 3.37 5.70 13.98
CA ARG A 131 4.56 6.46 14.34
C ARG A 131 4.26 7.45 15.47
N ASP A 132 3.24 8.26 15.30
CA ASP A 132 2.85 9.32 16.24
C ASP A 132 2.40 8.76 17.60
N ASN A 133 1.79 7.56 17.61
CA ASN A 133 1.44 6.81 18.82
C ASN A 133 2.67 6.11 19.47
N GLY A 134 3.87 6.29 18.90
CA GLY A 134 5.11 5.74 19.45
C GLY A 134 5.33 4.25 19.17
N CYS A 135 4.68 3.67 18.14
CA CYS A 135 5.05 2.36 17.65
C CYS A 135 6.49 2.39 17.10
N ARG A 136 7.23 1.31 17.31
CA ARG A 136 8.58 1.12 16.76
C ARG A 136 8.60 0.19 15.57
N GLY A 137 7.52 -0.52 15.33
CA GLY A 137 7.37 -1.38 14.16
C GLY A 137 5.93 -1.71 13.88
N VAL A 138 5.70 -2.27 12.70
CA VAL A 138 4.40 -2.70 12.23
C VAL A 138 4.52 -4.03 11.49
N ALA A 139 3.64 -4.97 11.81
CA ALA A 139 3.42 -6.17 11.04
C ALA A 139 2.20 -5.97 10.14
N MET A 140 2.33 -6.23 8.84
CA MET A 140 1.22 -6.03 7.92
C MET A 140 1.01 -7.18 6.94
N GLU A 141 -0.25 -7.50 6.69
CA GLU A 141 -0.62 -8.41 5.62
C GLU A 141 -0.56 -7.68 4.26
N VAL A 142 0.16 -8.26 3.31
CA VAL A 142 0.31 -7.74 1.95
C VAL A 142 -0.38 -8.70 0.98
N SER A 143 -1.60 -8.37 0.59
CA SER A 143 -2.40 -9.17 -0.35
C SER A 143 -1.91 -9.01 -1.78
N SER A 144 -2.15 -10.02 -2.63
CA SER A 144 -1.83 -9.94 -4.06
C SER A 144 -2.54 -8.76 -4.76
N HIS A 145 -3.78 -8.46 -4.37
CA HIS A 145 -4.49 -7.26 -4.82
C HIS A 145 -3.77 -5.97 -4.42
N GLY A 146 -3.29 -5.89 -3.16
CA GLY A 146 -2.53 -4.73 -2.67
C GLY A 146 -1.24 -4.51 -3.45
N ILE A 147 -0.54 -5.60 -3.78
CA ILE A 147 0.68 -5.56 -4.60
C ILE A 147 0.36 -5.13 -6.04
N HIS A 148 -0.56 -5.85 -6.69
CA HIS A 148 -0.95 -5.58 -8.09
C HIS A 148 -1.48 -4.16 -8.27
N GLN A 149 -2.25 -3.67 -7.30
CA GLN A 149 -2.77 -2.30 -7.29
C GLN A 149 -1.77 -1.26 -6.77
N LYS A 150 -0.50 -1.62 -6.56
CA LYS A 150 0.59 -0.71 -6.14
C LYS A 150 0.31 0.03 -4.81
N ARG A 151 -0.55 -0.55 -3.95
CA ARG A 151 -0.93 0.10 -2.68
C ARG A 151 0.25 0.26 -1.72
N VAL A 152 1.23 -0.65 -1.81
CA VAL A 152 2.44 -0.69 -0.98
C VAL A 152 3.70 -0.22 -1.70
N ALA A 153 3.57 0.34 -2.91
CA ALA A 153 4.71 0.67 -3.78
C ALA A 153 5.68 1.70 -3.17
N ALA A 154 5.20 2.60 -2.32
CA ALA A 154 6.01 3.62 -1.68
C ALA A 154 6.42 3.25 -0.23
N ILE A 155 6.25 2.00 0.18
CA ILE A 155 6.59 1.56 1.53
C ILE A 155 7.93 0.83 1.49
N GLY A 156 8.87 1.26 2.33
CA GLY A 156 10.11 0.55 2.58
C GLY A 156 9.89 -0.55 3.62
N PHE A 157 10.19 -1.79 3.26
CA PHE A 157 10.08 -2.94 4.14
C PHE A 157 11.45 -3.35 4.69
N ASP A 158 11.53 -3.68 5.98
CA ASP A 158 12.71 -4.26 6.61
C ASP A 158 12.71 -5.78 6.53
N ALA A 159 11.52 -6.39 6.58
CA ALA A 159 11.35 -7.83 6.43
C ALA A 159 10.12 -8.16 5.59
N CYS A 160 10.25 -9.18 4.75
CA CYS A 160 9.17 -9.70 3.93
C CYS A 160 9.11 -11.21 4.01
N VAL A 161 7.93 -11.73 4.35
CA VAL A 161 7.68 -13.15 4.52
C VAL A 161 6.73 -13.65 3.44
N PHE A 162 7.13 -14.71 2.75
CA PHE A 162 6.29 -15.47 1.83
C PHE A 162 5.90 -16.80 2.47
N THR A 163 4.64 -16.96 2.82
CA THR A 163 4.18 -18.14 3.56
C THR A 163 3.98 -19.38 2.66
N ASN A 164 3.21 -19.24 1.61
CA ASN A 164 2.94 -20.30 0.62
C ASN A 164 2.18 -19.75 -0.60
N LEU A 165 2.07 -20.60 -1.63
CA LEU A 165 1.24 -20.37 -2.80
C LEU A 165 0.36 -21.59 -3.06
N THR A 166 -0.95 -21.40 -3.03
CA THR A 166 -1.96 -22.35 -3.50
C THR A 166 -2.97 -21.62 -4.37
N GLN A 167 -3.86 -22.35 -5.02
CA GLN A 167 -4.87 -21.74 -5.88
C GLN A 167 -5.83 -20.84 -5.07
N ASP A 168 -5.89 -19.56 -5.44
CA ASP A 168 -6.80 -18.56 -4.87
C ASP A 168 -6.88 -17.34 -5.80
N HIS A 169 -7.91 -16.50 -5.63
CA HIS A 169 -8.07 -15.21 -6.34
C HIS A 169 -7.97 -15.26 -7.88
N LEU A 170 -8.35 -16.40 -8.50
CA LEU A 170 -8.33 -16.53 -9.96
C LEU A 170 -9.44 -15.71 -10.64
N ASP A 171 -10.48 -15.36 -9.91
CA ASP A 171 -11.51 -14.39 -10.33
C ASP A 171 -10.92 -12.99 -10.61
N TYR A 172 -9.82 -12.64 -9.95
CA TYR A 172 -9.12 -11.38 -10.12
C TYR A 172 -7.88 -11.50 -11.02
N HIS A 173 -7.02 -12.50 -10.79
CA HIS A 173 -5.75 -12.63 -11.49
C HIS A 173 -5.85 -13.39 -12.81
N GLY A 174 -6.93 -14.17 -13.02
CA GLY A 174 -7.14 -14.98 -14.21
C GLY A 174 -6.42 -16.33 -14.14
N THR A 175 -5.12 -16.35 -13.94
CA THR A 175 -4.30 -17.57 -13.87
C THR A 175 -3.51 -17.68 -12.57
N ILE A 176 -3.04 -18.90 -12.26
CA ILE A 176 -2.17 -19.11 -11.08
C ILE A 176 -0.80 -18.46 -11.30
N GLU A 177 -0.34 -18.40 -12.53
CA GLU A 177 0.90 -17.77 -12.96
C GLU A 177 0.84 -16.26 -12.72
N ASP A 178 -0.24 -15.57 -13.09
CA ASP A 178 -0.43 -14.14 -12.84
C ASP A 178 -0.54 -13.86 -11.33
N TYR A 179 -1.21 -14.75 -10.59
CA TYR A 179 -1.28 -14.66 -9.13
C TYR A 179 0.10 -14.81 -8.48
N TYR A 180 0.92 -15.76 -8.94
CA TYR A 180 2.30 -15.92 -8.53
C TYR A 180 3.14 -14.70 -8.90
N GLN A 181 3.04 -14.25 -10.17
CA GLN A 181 3.83 -13.14 -10.68
C GLN A 181 3.58 -11.85 -9.89
N ALA A 182 2.34 -11.57 -9.52
CA ALA A 182 2.02 -10.42 -8.68
C ALA A 182 2.81 -10.40 -7.35
N LYS A 183 2.99 -11.58 -6.73
CA LYS A 183 3.80 -11.69 -5.50
C LYS A 183 5.30 -11.63 -5.79
N ALA A 184 5.76 -12.31 -6.85
CA ALA A 184 7.16 -12.31 -7.26
C ALA A 184 7.64 -10.90 -7.59
N ASP A 185 6.83 -10.10 -8.29
CA ASP A 185 7.12 -8.70 -8.62
C ASP A 185 7.37 -7.86 -7.35
N TRP A 186 6.62 -8.12 -6.29
CA TRP A 186 6.85 -7.42 -5.03
C TRP A 186 8.23 -7.74 -4.45
N PHE A 187 8.60 -9.04 -4.37
CA PHE A 187 9.93 -9.44 -3.90
C PHE A 187 11.04 -8.91 -4.80
N GLN A 188 10.86 -8.89 -6.12
CA GLN A 188 11.82 -8.32 -7.06
C GLN A 188 11.96 -6.80 -6.84
N SER A 189 10.87 -6.08 -6.57
CA SER A 189 10.92 -4.65 -6.28
C SER A 189 11.70 -4.35 -5.00
N LEU A 190 11.64 -5.24 -4.01
CA LEU A 190 12.41 -5.12 -2.76
C LEU A 190 13.93 -5.30 -3.01
N ALA A 191 14.31 -6.19 -3.92
CA ALA A 191 15.70 -6.43 -4.27
C ALA A 191 16.37 -5.20 -4.92
N THR A 192 15.62 -4.38 -5.65
CA THR A 192 16.11 -3.12 -6.23
C THR A 192 16.16 -1.97 -5.21
N ASN A 193 15.54 -2.18 -4.06
CA ASN A 193 15.49 -1.29 -2.89
C ASN A 193 15.40 0.21 -3.24
N PRO A 194 14.30 0.69 -3.81
CA PRO A 194 14.15 2.10 -4.21
C PRO A 194 14.19 3.06 -3.01
N HIS A 195 14.12 2.54 -1.79
CA HIS A 195 14.08 3.30 -0.53
C HIS A 195 15.37 3.21 0.30
N GLY A 196 16.43 2.55 -0.22
CA GLY A 196 17.74 2.47 0.44
C GLY A 196 17.81 1.57 1.68
N ARG A 197 16.75 0.86 2.05
CA ARG A 197 16.73 -0.07 3.19
C ARG A 197 17.23 -1.46 2.81
N GLN A 198 17.96 -2.11 3.74
CA GLN A 198 18.25 -3.54 3.60
C GLN A 198 17.00 -4.33 4.01
N THR A 199 16.45 -5.09 3.07
CA THR A 199 15.25 -5.92 3.31
C THR A 199 15.67 -7.38 3.47
N VAL A 200 15.19 -8.03 4.52
CA VAL A 200 15.32 -9.48 4.70
C VAL A 200 14.07 -10.14 4.10
N ALA A 201 14.28 -11.05 3.12
CA ALA A 201 13.22 -11.84 2.51
C ALA A 201 13.31 -13.31 3.00
N VAL A 202 12.20 -13.86 3.47
CA VAL A 202 12.08 -15.23 4.00
C VAL A 202 10.91 -15.96 3.34
#